data_e2189f97cd0a301e0bc102f31cbabf41
#
_entry.id   e2189f97cd0a301e0bc102f31cbabf41
#
_cell.length_a   1.000
_cell.length_b   1.000
_cell.length_c   1.000
_cell.angle_alpha   90.00
_cell.angle_beta   90.00
_cell.angle_gamma   90.00
#
_symmetry.space_group_name_H-M   'P 1'
#
loop_
_entity.id
_entity.type
_entity.pdbx_description
1 polymer ?
#
loop_
_entity_poly.entity_id
_entity_poly.type
_entity_poly.pdbx_seq_one_letter_code
_entity_poly.pdbx_strand_id
1 'polypeptide(L)'
;IIPGYDLGSQEKLDVFVKKASEISKRLAEDGITLAYHNHAHEFKLNADGSLIYEQLLYRTDLKLEVDTYWAFVGMKNPIALLDRVGDRLACIHIKDGSADGHGTPLGMGEAPVAAVYDYAVKNNIHMVVESETCNPDGITEAKICIDYLHSLENR
;
A
#
# COMPACT_ATOMS: atom_id res chain seq x y z
N ILE A 1 2.92 -11.16 -3.76
CA ILE A 1 3.13 -9.71 -3.71
C ILE A 1 4.51 -9.36 -4.30
N ILE A 2 4.60 -8.22 -5.01
CA ILE A 2 5.85 -7.59 -5.40
C ILE A 2 6.07 -6.45 -4.40
N PRO A 3 7.10 -6.51 -3.52
CA PRO A 3 7.24 -5.59 -2.38
C PRO A 3 7.93 -4.27 -2.74
N GLY A 4 7.84 -3.84 -3.96
CA GLY A 4 8.50 -2.66 -4.49
C GLY A 4 9.53 -3.00 -5.57
N TYR A 5 9.85 -2.03 -6.39
CA TYR A 5 10.82 -2.17 -7.48
C TYR A 5 11.44 -0.81 -7.82
N ASP A 6 12.68 -0.81 -8.32
CA ASP A 6 13.29 0.43 -8.82
C ASP A 6 12.66 0.83 -10.17
N LEU A 7 11.71 1.75 -10.10
CA LEU A 7 10.97 2.30 -11.24
C LEU A 7 11.44 3.71 -11.63
N GLY A 8 12.61 4.12 -11.16
CA GLY A 8 13.13 5.49 -11.26
C GLY A 8 13.52 5.96 -12.67
N SER A 9 13.28 5.17 -13.72
CA SER A 9 13.39 5.61 -15.11
C SER A 9 12.33 4.98 -15.98
N GLN A 10 12.00 5.63 -17.10
CA GLN A 10 11.02 5.11 -18.06
C GLN A 10 11.40 3.73 -18.60
N GLU A 11 12.67 3.51 -18.88
CA GLU A 11 13.17 2.21 -19.34
C GLU A 11 12.94 1.09 -18.32
N LYS A 12 13.27 1.35 -17.04
CA LYS A 12 13.02 0.39 -15.93
C LYS A 12 11.54 0.10 -15.76
N LEU A 13 10.71 1.13 -15.83
CA LEU A 13 9.26 1.00 -15.75
C LEU A 13 8.71 0.17 -16.93
N ASP A 14 9.15 0.40 -18.15
CA ASP A 14 8.72 -0.35 -19.33
C ASP A 14 9.08 -1.83 -19.24
N VAL A 15 10.30 -2.12 -18.77
CA VAL A 15 10.77 -3.50 -18.53
C VAL A 15 9.92 -4.15 -17.42
N PHE A 16 9.66 -3.43 -16.34
CA PHE A 16 8.83 -3.92 -15.22
C PHE A 16 7.42 -4.25 -15.69
N VAL A 17 6.74 -3.31 -16.34
CA VAL A 17 5.35 -3.47 -16.82
C VAL A 17 5.21 -4.72 -17.68
N LYS A 18 6.16 -4.92 -18.62
CA LYS A 18 6.17 -6.11 -19.50
C LYS A 18 6.32 -7.39 -18.67
N LYS A 19 7.35 -7.49 -17.84
CA LYS A 19 7.64 -8.70 -17.05
C LYS A 19 6.53 -9.01 -16.04
N ALA A 20 6.04 -8.00 -15.33
CA ALA A 20 5.00 -8.18 -14.34
C ALA A 20 3.69 -8.65 -14.97
N SER A 21 3.32 -8.13 -16.14
CA SER A 21 2.15 -8.58 -16.89
C SER A 21 2.29 -10.03 -17.38
N GLU A 22 3.46 -10.42 -17.85
CA GLU A 22 3.74 -11.81 -18.27
C GLU A 22 3.65 -12.78 -17.08
N ILE A 23 4.25 -12.42 -15.93
CA ILE A 23 4.23 -13.23 -14.72
C ILE A 23 2.80 -13.32 -14.16
N SER A 24 2.06 -12.20 -14.13
CA SER A 24 0.69 -12.16 -13.65
C SER A 24 -0.22 -13.13 -14.43
N LYS A 25 -0.10 -13.16 -15.76
CA LYS A 25 -0.85 -14.08 -16.61
C LYS A 25 -0.55 -15.56 -16.30
N ARG A 26 0.73 -15.89 -16.15
CA ARG A 26 1.16 -17.27 -15.82
C ARG A 26 0.66 -17.72 -14.44
N LEU A 27 0.74 -16.84 -13.44
CA LEU A 27 0.26 -17.13 -12.10
C LEU A 27 -1.27 -17.30 -12.06
N ALA A 28 -1.98 -16.53 -12.89
CA ALA A 28 -3.44 -16.65 -12.99
C ALA A 28 -3.91 -18.03 -13.51
N GLU A 29 -3.11 -18.73 -14.33
CA GLU A 29 -3.39 -20.09 -14.78
C GLU A 29 -3.46 -21.08 -13.61
N ASP A 30 -2.70 -20.81 -12.54
CA ASP A 30 -2.68 -21.59 -11.31
C ASP A 30 -3.59 -21.00 -10.20
N GLY A 31 -4.44 -20.02 -10.54
CA GLY A 31 -5.36 -19.36 -9.61
C GLY A 31 -4.66 -18.41 -8.63
N ILE A 32 -3.41 -17.99 -8.90
CA ILE A 32 -2.63 -17.10 -8.05
C ILE A 32 -2.75 -15.65 -8.56
N THR A 33 -3.19 -14.76 -7.68
CA THR A 33 -3.25 -13.33 -7.97
C THR A 33 -1.93 -12.65 -7.63
N LEU A 34 -1.35 -11.94 -8.59
CA LEU A 34 -0.17 -11.11 -8.37
C LEU A 34 -0.58 -9.68 -8.03
N ALA A 35 -0.05 -9.14 -6.96
CA ALA A 35 -0.25 -7.76 -6.55
C ALA A 35 1.08 -7.01 -6.39
N TYR A 36 1.04 -5.69 -6.57
CA TYR A 36 2.15 -4.77 -6.30
C TYR A 36 1.89 -4.01 -5.02
N HIS A 37 2.91 -3.91 -4.17
CA HIS A 37 2.91 -3.14 -2.93
C HIS A 37 3.69 -1.83 -3.14
N ASN A 38 3.09 -0.70 -2.79
CA ASN A 38 3.69 0.61 -2.94
C ASN A 38 4.43 1.09 -1.70
N HIS A 39 5.42 1.94 -1.95
CA HIS A 39 6.05 2.84 -0.98
C HIS A 39 5.77 4.31 -1.37
N ALA A 40 6.49 5.24 -0.78
CA ALA A 40 6.33 6.67 -1.08
C ALA A 40 6.95 7.07 -2.44
N HIS A 41 7.90 6.30 -2.97
CA HIS A 41 8.61 6.68 -4.19
C HIS A 41 7.77 6.55 -5.45
N GLU A 42 6.73 5.70 -5.47
CA GLU A 42 5.82 5.58 -6.60
C GLU A 42 4.94 6.82 -6.79
N PHE A 43 4.83 7.65 -5.77
CA PHE A 43 4.12 8.94 -5.85
C PHE A 43 5.00 10.09 -6.31
N LYS A 44 6.18 9.81 -6.88
CA LYS A 44 7.04 10.77 -7.55
C LYS A 44 6.73 10.83 -9.04
N LEU A 45 7.03 11.99 -9.63
CA LEU A 45 6.93 12.15 -11.07
C LEU A 45 8.17 11.59 -11.78
N ASN A 46 7.94 10.95 -12.90
CA ASN A 46 8.97 10.62 -13.87
C ASN A 46 9.48 11.88 -14.59
N ALA A 47 10.54 11.72 -15.39
CA ALA A 47 11.11 12.82 -16.18
C ALA A 47 10.14 13.43 -17.20
N ASP A 48 9.14 12.67 -17.66
CA ASP A 48 8.07 13.12 -18.56
C ASP A 48 6.89 13.77 -17.84
N GLY A 49 6.96 13.89 -16.50
CA GLY A 49 5.90 14.43 -15.66
C GLY A 49 4.77 13.44 -15.31
N SER A 50 4.84 12.20 -15.76
CA SER A 50 3.87 11.17 -15.36
C SER A 50 4.15 10.64 -13.95
N LEU A 51 3.09 10.29 -13.22
CA LEU A 51 3.19 9.69 -11.90
C LEU A 51 3.50 8.20 -12.04
N ILE A 52 4.55 7.72 -11.36
CA ILE A 52 4.96 6.30 -11.42
C ILE A 52 3.79 5.38 -11.05
N TYR A 53 3.07 5.70 -9.98
CA TYR A 53 1.92 4.90 -9.54
C TYR A 53 0.83 4.80 -10.62
N GLU A 54 0.56 5.88 -11.35
CA GLU A 54 -0.39 5.88 -12.47
C GLU A 54 0.05 4.98 -13.62
N GLN A 55 1.33 4.95 -13.91
CA GLN A 55 1.87 4.04 -14.92
C GLN A 55 1.62 2.57 -14.53
N LEU A 56 1.79 2.22 -13.24
CA LEU A 56 1.46 0.89 -12.73
C LEU A 56 -0.04 0.62 -12.86
N LEU A 57 -0.88 1.55 -12.45
CA LEU A 57 -2.33 1.42 -12.46
C LEU A 57 -2.89 1.25 -13.88
N TYR A 58 -2.40 2.01 -14.86
CA TYR A 58 -2.99 2.03 -16.21
C TYR A 58 -2.30 1.13 -17.22
N ARG A 59 -1.07 0.68 -16.96
CA ARG A 59 -0.28 -0.12 -17.91
C ARG A 59 -0.14 -1.59 -17.51
N THR A 60 -0.66 -1.99 -16.35
CA THR A 60 -0.65 -3.38 -15.90
C THR A 60 -2.04 -3.84 -15.50
N ASP A 61 -2.25 -5.15 -15.45
CA ASP A 61 -3.44 -5.80 -14.87
C ASP A 61 -3.18 -6.30 -13.44
N LEU A 62 -2.08 -5.89 -12.82
CA LEU A 62 -1.74 -6.28 -11.46
C LEU A 62 -2.83 -5.82 -10.49
N LYS A 63 -3.16 -6.64 -9.52
CA LYS A 63 -3.83 -6.12 -8.33
C LYS A 63 -2.87 -5.26 -7.52
N LEU A 64 -3.40 -4.46 -6.61
CA LEU A 64 -2.62 -3.54 -5.80
C LEU A 64 -2.86 -3.83 -4.32
N GLU A 65 -1.80 -4.07 -3.60
CA GLU A 65 -1.77 -4.04 -2.15
C GLU A 65 -1.36 -2.62 -1.76
N VAL A 66 -2.35 -1.83 -1.33
CA VAL A 66 -2.10 -0.42 -1.04
C VAL A 66 -1.59 -0.27 0.38
N ASP A 67 -0.32 0.13 0.52
CA ASP A 67 0.17 0.65 1.78
C ASP A 67 -0.29 2.09 1.96
N THR A 68 -1.18 2.28 2.90
CA THR A 68 -1.87 3.56 3.13
C THR A 68 -1.01 4.58 3.88
N TYR A 69 -0.03 4.13 4.66
CA TYR A 69 0.94 5.02 5.28
C TYR A 69 1.91 5.59 4.25
N TRP A 70 2.48 4.74 3.39
CA TRP A 70 3.35 5.23 2.33
C TRP A 70 2.61 6.10 1.31
N ALA A 71 1.31 5.85 1.07
CA ALA A 71 0.45 6.74 0.32
C ALA A 71 0.26 8.10 1.04
N PHE A 72 0.08 8.10 2.37
CA PHE A 72 0.02 9.32 3.17
C PHE A 72 1.33 10.12 3.07
N VAL A 73 2.49 9.47 3.19
CA VAL A 73 3.81 10.13 3.05
C VAL A 73 3.98 10.72 1.64
N GLY A 74 3.62 9.96 0.60
CA GLY A 74 3.85 10.35 -0.80
C GLY A 74 2.84 11.35 -1.36
N MET A 75 1.55 11.21 -1.06
CA MET A 75 0.46 11.98 -1.66
C MET A 75 -0.51 12.64 -0.67
N LYS A 76 -0.37 12.38 0.64
CA LYS A 76 -1.18 12.93 1.75
C LYS A 76 -2.65 12.46 1.84
N ASN A 77 -3.22 11.84 0.83
CA ASN A 77 -4.62 11.38 0.87
C ASN A 77 -4.76 9.91 0.43
N PRO A 78 -4.55 8.95 1.34
CA PRO A 78 -4.68 7.53 1.02
C PRO A 78 -6.11 7.12 0.65
N ILE A 79 -7.14 7.76 1.20
CA ILE A 79 -8.55 7.42 0.87
C ILE A 79 -8.85 7.72 -0.61
N ALA A 80 -8.40 8.87 -1.12
CA ALA A 80 -8.55 9.18 -2.53
C ALA A 80 -7.81 8.19 -3.44
N LEU A 81 -6.70 7.62 -2.96
CA LEU A 81 -6.00 6.56 -3.68
C LEU A 81 -6.80 5.26 -3.69
N LEU A 82 -7.37 4.85 -2.56
CA LEU A 82 -8.21 3.65 -2.46
C LEU A 82 -9.42 3.72 -3.40
N ASP A 83 -10.10 4.88 -3.45
CA ASP A 83 -11.20 5.11 -4.39
C ASP A 83 -10.75 5.00 -5.85
N ARG A 84 -9.57 5.53 -6.16
CA ARG A 84 -9.01 5.49 -7.52
C ARG A 84 -8.58 4.10 -7.95
N VAL A 85 -8.04 3.31 -7.04
CA VAL A 85 -7.64 1.90 -7.28
C VAL A 85 -8.87 1.03 -7.53
N GLY A 86 -9.95 1.24 -6.79
CA GLY A 86 -11.23 0.56 -6.98
C GLY A 86 -11.07 -0.97 -7.02
N ASP A 87 -11.64 -1.61 -8.02
CA ASP A 87 -11.65 -3.09 -8.17
C ASP A 87 -10.26 -3.71 -8.34
N ARG A 88 -9.22 -2.90 -8.54
CA ARG A 88 -7.83 -3.37 -8.60
C ARG A 88 -7.23 -3.61 -7.21
N LEU A 89 -7.88 -3.18 -6.14
CA LEU A 89 -7.42 -3.36 -4.76
C LEU A 89 -7.49 -4.84 -4.36
N ALA A 90 -6.35 -5.39 -3.94
CA ALA A 90 -6.26 -6.75 -3.40
C ALA A 90 -6.46 -6.75 -1.88
N CYS A 91 -5.74 -5.88 -1.20
CA CYS A 91 -5.79 -5.67 0.24
C CYS A 91 -5.14 -4.33 0.59
N ILE A 92 -5.21 -3.98 1.86
CA ILE A 92 -4.59 -2.78 2.41
C ILE A 92 -3.50 -3.21 3.39
N HIS A 93 -2.29 -2.65 3.27
CA HIS A 93 -1.39 -2.54 4.40
C HIS A 93 -1.82 -1.34 5.24
N ILE A 94 -2.28 -1.64 6.48
CA ILE A 94 -2.61 -0.62 7.46
C ILE A 94 -1.40 -0.41 8.36
N LYS A 95 -0.83 0.79 8.28
CA LYS A 95 0.43 1.17 8.89
C LYS A 95 0.34 2.61 9.36
N ASP A 96 1.13 2.99 10.34
CA ASP A 96 1.18 4.34 10.88
C ASP A 96 2.61 4.87 10.99
N GLY A 97 2.72 6.17 11.11
CA GLY A 97 3.99 6.87 11.26
C GLY A 97 3.87 8.35 11.01
N SER A 98 4.98 9.05 11.14
CA SER A 98 5.08 10.48 10.87
C SER A 98 5.18 10.80 9.38
N ALA A 99 4.85 12.04 9.01
CA ALA A 99 4.83 12.48 7.61
C ALA A 99 6.22 12.51 6.94
N ASP A 100 7.28 12.34 7.70
CA ASP A 100 8.67 12.29 7.21
C ASP A 100 9.18 10.85 6.94
N GLY A 101 8.33 9.84 7.14
CA GLY A 101 8.64 8.46 6.80
C GLY A 101 9.10 7.58 7.96
N HIS A 102 8.99 8.04 9.22
CA HIS A 102 9.30 7.22 10.39
C HIS A 102 8.06 6.46 10.85
N GLY A 103 8.12 5.12 10.77
CA GLY A 103 7.04 4.25 11.23
C GLY A 103 6.83 4.31 12.75
N THR A 104 5.58 4.12 13.17
CA THR A 104 5.16 3.96 14.58
C THR A 104 4.10 2.87 14.70
N PRO A 105 3.84 2.33 15.90
CA PRO A 105 2.65 1.52 16.12
C PRO A 105 1.37 2.25 15.73
N LEU A 106 0.33 1.53 15.32
CA LEU A 106 -0.97 2.10 14.94
C LEU A 106 -1.54 2.99 16.06
N GLY A 107 -2.05 4.15 15.67
CA GLY A 107 -2.61 5.16 16.57
C GLY A 107 -1.60 6.08 17.24
N MET A 108 -0.32 5.93 16.95
CA MET A 108 0.77 6.73 17.52
C MET A 108 1.45 7.66 16.51
N GLY A 109 1.05 7.59 15.24
CA GLY A 109 1.57 8.42 14.16
C GLY A 109 0.59 9.50 13.71
N GLU A 110 0.81 9.97 12.48
CA GLU A 110 0.05 11.05 11.84
C GLU A 110 -0.83 10.55 10.69
N ALA A 111 -0.67 9.28 10.28
CA ALA A 111 -1.43 8.73 9.19
C ALA A 111 -2.92 8.59 9.57
N PRO A 112 -3.85 8.73 8.60
CA PRO A 112 -5.29 8.68 8.90
C PRO A 112 -5.80 7.24 9.10
N VAL A 113 -5.17 6.48 10.01
CA VAL A 113 -5.43 5.04 10.24
C VAL A 113 -6.90 4.76 10.52
N ALA A 114 -7.55 5.58 11.35
CA ALA A 114 -8.96 5.40 11.67
C ALA A 114 -9.86 5.52 10.45
N ALA A 115 -9.59 6.49 9.55
CA ALA A 115 -10.36 6.66 8.32
C ALA A 115 -10.11 5.51 7.32
N VAL A 116 -8.88 5.00 7.26
CA VAL A 116 -8.53 3.82 6.46
C VAL A 116 -9.25 2.58 6.97
N TYR A 117 -9.28 2.38 8.29
CA TYR A 117 -10.01 1.30 8.93
C TYR A 117 -11.51 1.35 8.59
N ASP A 118 -12.15 2.51 8.76
CA ASP A 118 -13.57 2.70 8.44
C ASP A 118 -13.86 2.43 6.96
N TYR A 119 -12.97 2.88 6.07
CA TYR A 119 -13.08 2.61 4.64
C TYR A 119 -13.00 1.11 4.33
N ALA A 120 -12.03 0.42 4.93
CA ALA A 120 -11.83 -1.01 4.72
C ALA A 120 -13.01 -1.84 5.23
N VAL A 121 -13.51 -1.55 6.43
CA VAL A 121 -14.69 -2.22 7.01
C VAL A 121 -15.93 -1.99 6.15
N LYS A 122 -16.20 -0.73 5.77
CA LYS A 122 -17.35 -0.37 4.92
C LYS A 122 -17.35 -1.09 3.58
N ASN A 123 -16.19 -1.29 2.99
CA ASN A 123 -16.04 -1.89 1.66
C ASN A 123 -15.65 -3.38 1.70
N ASN A 124 -15.64 -4.01 2.87
CA ASN A 124 -15.23 -5.41 3.09
C ASN A 124 -13.85 -5.74 2.49
N ILE A 125 -12.87 -4.86 2.75
CA ILE A 125 -11.50 -4.99 2.24
C ILE A 125 -10.62 -5.62 3.33
N HIS A 126 -9.83 -6.61 2.95
CA HIS A 126 -8.87 -7.23 3.85
C HIS A 126 -7.74 -6.26 4.22
N MET A 127 -7.40 -6.21 5.50
CA MET A 127 -6.30 -5.40 6.04
C MET A 127 -5.21 -6.29 6.61
N VAL A 128 -3.97 -5.93 6.35
CA VAL A 128 -2.77 -6.52 6.94
C VAL A 128 -2.06 -5.42 7.74
N VAL A 129 -1.85 -5.65 9.03
CA VAL A 129 -1.07 -4.72 9.86
C VAL A 129 0.40 -4.86 9.49
N GLU A 130 1.02 -3.74 9.14
CA GLU A 130 2.47 -3.68 8.95
C GLU A 130 3.11 -2.80 10.02
N SER A 131 4.14 -3.34 10.67
CA SER A 131 4.91 -2.67 11.70
C SER A 131 6.38 -3.00 11.53
N GLU A 132 7.25 -2.00 11.50
CA GLU A 132 8.66 -2.15 11.14
C GLU A 132 9.62 -1.74 12.25
N THR A 133 9.15 -0.98 13.24
CA THR A 133 10.05 -0.41 14.26
C THR A 133 10.47 -1.42 15.30
N CYS A 134 9.61 -2.41 15.59
CA CYS A 134 9.84 -3.45 16.61
C CYS A 134 10.28 -2.86 17.96
N ASN A 135 9.67 -1.77 18.39
CA ASN A 135 10.03 -1.03 19.60
C ASN A 135 8.97 -1.17 20.70
N PRO A 136 9.27 -1.75 21.87
CA PRO A 136 10.57 -2.31 22.29
C PRO A 136 10.90 -3.65 21.63
N ASP A 137 9.91 -4.36 21.10
CA ASP A 137 10.00 -5.62 20.37
C ASP A 137 8.75 -5.82 19.50
N GLY A 138 8.85 -6.71 18.49
CA GLY A 138 7.78 -6.91 17.51
C GLY A 138 6.47 -7.44 18.10
N ILE A 139 6.52 -8.26 19.17
CA ILE A 139 5.31 -8.80 19.81
C ILE A 139 4.57 -7.69 20.56
N THR A 140 5.30 -6.88 21.31
CA THR A 140 4.73 -5.72 22.01
C THR A 140 4.13 -4.72 21.04
N GLU A 141 4.82 -4.42 19.96
CA GLU A 141 4.33 -3.50 18.93
C GLU A 141 3.08 -4.05 18.23
N ALA A 142 3.07 -5.35 17.86
CA ALA A 142 1.89 -6.00 17.30
C ALA A 142 0.69 -5.95 18.25
N LYS A 143 0.93 -6.12 19.57
CA LYS A 143 -0.13 -5.97 20.57
C LYS A 143 -0.70 -4.55 20.62
N ILE A 144 0.15 -3.53 20.58
CA ILE A 144 -0.30 -2.13 20.55
C ILE A 144 -1.20 -1.89 19.32
N CYS A 145 -0.75 -2.39 18.16
CA CYS A 145 -1.52 -2.25 16.92
C CYS A 145 -2.89 -2.91 17.00
N ILE A 146 -2.99 -4.15 17.49
CA ILE A 146 -4.27 -4.85 17.58
C ILE A 146 -5.20 -4.22 18.64
N ASP A 147 -4.65 -3.79 19.78
CA ASP A 147 -5.42 -3.10 20.82
C ASP A 147 -6.01 -1.79 20.27
N TYR A 148 -5.25 -1.05 19.45
CA TYR A 148 -5.75 0.14 18.76
C TYR A 148 -6.90 -0.19 17.80
N LEU A 149 -6.75 -1.21 16.94
CA LEU A 149 -7.81 -1.62 16.02
C LEU A 149 -9.09 -2.03 16.77
N HIS A 150 -8.99 -2.81 17.85
CA HIS A 150 -10.13 -3.15 18.69
C HIS A 150 -10.79 -1.91 19.30
N SER A 151 -10.04 -0.86 19.60
CA SER A 151 -10.62 0.41 20.08
C SER A 151 -11.46 1.10 19.00
N LEU A 152 -11.11 0.90 17.72
CA LEU A 152 -11.88 1.42 16.59
C LEU A 152 -13.19 0.64 16.34
N GLU A 153 -13.23 -0.66 16.66
CA GLU A 153 -14.45 -1.48 16.55
C GLU A 153 -15.55 -1.06 17.52
N ASN A 154 -15.18 -0.48 18.64
CA ASN A 154 -16.09 -0.15 19.75
C ASN A 154 -16.51 1.34 19.78
N ARG A 155 -16.36 2.06 18.66
CA ARG A 155 -16.75 3.48 18.52
C ARG A 155 -18.21 3.67 18.19
#